data_1dc4c18592bf8764be5cb91c7f888f36
#
_entry.id   1dc4c18592bf8764be5cb91c7f888f36
#
_cell.length_a   1.000
_cell.length_b   1.000
_cell.length_c   1.000
_cell.angle_alpha   90.00
_cell.angle_beta   90.00
_cell.angle_gamma   90.00
#
_symmetry.space_group_name_H-M   'P 1'
#
loop_
_entity.id
_entity.type
_entity.pdbx_description
1 polymer ?
#
loop_
_entity_poly.entity_id
_entity_poly.type
_entity_poly.pdbx_seq_one_letter_code
_entity_poly.pdbx_strand_id
1 'polypeptide(L)'
;MSYSRRVKSLLLVVLLVTCASGEDPYRFYTWNVTYGDIYPLGIKQQGILINGQFPGPQIESVTNDNLIFNVFNSLDEPFLISWNGVQQRRNSWQDGVYGTNCPIPPGKNFTYVLQVKDQIGSYFYFPSLAFHKAAGGYGGFKIASRSVIPVPFPPPEGDFTVLAGDWYNRNHTDLRAILDGGSDLPFPDGLIINGHGSNAYTFTVDQGKTYRFRISNVGLTTSINFRIQGHKMLLVEVEGIHTLQNTYDSLDIHLGQSYSVLVTADQPPQDYYIVVSTRFTSQVLNATSILHYSYSATSVSGPPPGGPTTQIDWSLEQARSLRRNLTASGPRPNPQGSYHYGLINTTRTVRLQNSAPIINGKQRYAVNSVSFIPADTPLKLADYFKIPGVFNLGSIPDNPTASGGYLQTSVMAVDFRGYAEIVFENPEDTIQSWHIDGHNFYVVGMDGGQWSTSSRSNYNLRDTISRCTVQVYPKSWSAVYVPLDNVGMWNVRSENWVRQYLGQQFYLRVYSPANSWRDEYPIPTNALLCGRAIGHSNRSL
;
A
#
# COMPACT_ATOMS: atom_id res chain seq x y z
N MET A 1 18.16 -60.00 10.56
CA MET A 1 17.49 -59.40 9.37
C MET A 1 16.20 -58.64 9.70
N SER A 2 15.46 -58.91 10.75
CA SER A 2 14.18 -58.26 11.11
C SER A 2 14.33 -56.83 11.65
N TYR A 3 15.38 -56.55 12.43
CA TYR A 3 15.59 -55.21 13.04
C TYR A 3 15.91 -54.11 12.02
N SER A 4 16.74 -54.43 11.02
CA SER A 4 17.12 -53.50 9.95
C SER A 4 15.94 -53.11 9.05
N ARG A 5 14.96 -53.99 8.84
CA ARG A 5 13.73 -53.67 8.08
C ARG A 5 12.81 -52.73 8.86
N ARG A 6 12.66 -52.92 10.17
CA ARG A 6 11.81 -52.05 11.03
C ARG A 6 12.37 -50.62 11.14
N VAL A 7 13.70 -50.48 11.27
CA VAL A 7 14.36 -49.16 11.32
C VAL A 7 14.24 -48.44 9.99
N LYS A 8 14.40 -49.16 8.85
CA LYS A 8 14.18 -48.55 7.51
C LYS A 8 12.73 -48.14 7.27
N SER A 9 11.76 -48.91 7.74
CA SER A 9 10.34 -48.55 7.64
C SER A 9 10.00 -47.37 8.54
N LEU A 10 10.55 -47.29 9.74
CA LEU A 10 10.35 -46.16 10.64
C LEU A 10 10.97 -44.87 10.08
N LEU A 11 12.17 -44.94 9.50
CA LEU A 11 12.83 -43.82 8.82
C LEU A 11 12.02 -43.35 7.59
N LEU A 12 11.45 -44.29 6.83
CA LEU A 12 10.60 -43.96 5.67
C LEU A 12 9.30 -43.30 6.11
N VAL A 13 8.68 -43.72 7.19
CA VAL A 13 7.47 -43.11 7.76
C VAL A 13 7.76 -41.73 8.31
N VAL A 14 8.90 -41.52 9.01
CA VAL A 14 9.34 -40.23 9.49
C VAL A 14 9.65 -39.30 8.33
N LEU A 15 10.30 -39.77 7.27
CA LEU A 15 10.54 -38.99 6.05
C LEU A 15 9.22 -38.65 5.31
N LEU A 16 8.26 -39.55 5.25
CA LEU A 16 6.96 -39.32 4.65
C LEU A 16 6.13 -38.32 5.47
N VAL A 17 6.18 -38.37 6.79
CA VAL A 17 5.51 -37.40 7.67
C VAL A 17 6.13 -36.01 7.55
N THR A 18 7.46 -35.91 7.39
CA THR A 18 8.11 -34.61 7.17
C THR A 18 7.89 -34.05 5.76
N CYS A 19 7.61 -34.91 4.77
CA CYS A 19 7.23 -34.45 3.42
C CYS A 19 5.74 -34.08 3.29
N ALA A 20 4.87 -34.52 4.20
CA ALA A 20 3.43 -34.26 4.16
C ALA A 20 3.02 -32.88 4.71
N SER A 21 3.94 -32.09 5.24
CA SER A 21 3.69 -30.73 5.76
C SER A 21 3.92 -29.63 4.70
N GLY A 22 3.65 -29.92 3.44
CA GLY A 22 3.94 -29.02 2.31
C GLY A 22 2.84 -28.03 1.93
N GLU A 23 1.69 -28.01 2.61
CA GLU A 23 0.69 -26.99 2.38
C GLU A 23 1.00 -25.71 3.13
N ASP A 24 0.76 -24.57 2.48
CA ASP A 24 0.90 -23.28 3.13
C ASP A 24 -0.12 -23.17 4.28
N PRO A 25 0.28 -22.68 5.45
CA PRO A 25 -0.61 -22.66 6.60
C PRO A 25 -1.80 -21.74 6.37
N TYR A 26 -2.93 -22.10 6.97
CA TYR A 26 -4.12 -21.28 6.98
C TYR A 26 -4.20 -20.49 8.27
N ARG A 27 -4.48 -19.18 8.17
CA ARG A 27 -4.72 -18.29 9.31
C ARG A 27 -6.12 -17.71 9.19
N PHE A 28 -6.89 -17.85 10.26
CA PHE A 28 -8.29 -17.42 10.30
C PHE A 28 -8.44 -16.19 11.17
N TYR A 29 -9.10 -15.19 10.63
CA TYR A 29 -9.43 -13.94 11.32
C TYR A 29 -10.93 -13.70 11.27
N THR A 30 -11.49 -13.32 12.41
CA THR A 30 -12.87 -12.84 12.49
C THR A 30 -12.84 -11.40 12.93
N TRP A 31 -13.29 -10.52 12.07
CA TRP A 31 -13.27 -9.09 12.28
C TRP A 31 -14.69 -8.54 12.37
N ASN A 32 -14.99 -7.84 13.45
CA ASN A 32 -16.19 -7.05 13.61
C ASN A 32 -15.84 -5.58 13.42
N VAL A 33 -16.42 -4.96 12.41
CA VAL A 33 -16.21 -3.55 12.07
C VAL A 33 -17.35 -2.75 12.67
N THR A 34 -17.03 -1.84 13.60
CA THR A 34 -17.99 -1.02 14.33
C THR A 34 -17.59 0.44 14.34
N TYR A 35 -18.53 1.33 14.55
CA TYR A 35 -18.21 2.67 15.02
C TYR A 35 -17.91 2.66 16.52
N GLY A 36 -17.04 3.56 16.94
CA GLY A 36 -16.72 3.78 18.34
C GLY A 36 -16.01 5.11 18.57
N ASP A 37 -15.90 5.49 19.83
CA ASP A 37 -15.23 6.72 20.23
C ASP A 37 -13.72 6.55 20.18
N ILE A 38 -13.03 7.46 19.48
CA ILE A 38 -11.58 7.56 19.42
C ILE A 38 -11.13 8.98 19.79
N TYR A 39 -9.86 9.12 20.23
CA TYR A 39 -9.30 10.41 20.68
C TYR A 39 -7.90 10.66 20.10
N PRO A 40 -7.69 10.66 18.78
CA PRO A 40 -6.34 10.67 18.19
C PRO A 40 -5.50 11.90 18.55
N LEU A 41 -6.10 13.09 18.51
CA LEU A 41 -5.48 14.35 18.94
C LEU A 41 -6.08 14.89 20.24
N GLY A 42 -6.60 13.99 21.10
CA GLY A 42 -7.24 14.36 22.36
C GLY A 42 -8.69 14.84 22.25
N ILE A 43 -9.24 14.87 21.03
CA ILE A 43 -10.62 15.27 20.75
C ILE A 43 -11.44 14.02 20.42
N LYS A 44 -12.61 13.92 21.03
CA LYS A 44 -13.54 12.82 20.81
C LYS A 44 -14.09 12.86 19.38
N GLN A 45 -13.99 11.73 18.68
CA GLN A 45 -14.52 11.53 17.34
C GLN A 45 -15.15 10.14 17.19
N GLN A 46 -16.07 10.00 16.23
CA GLN A 46 -16.49 8.69 15.78
C GLN A 46 -15.43 8.11 14.84
N GLY A 47 -14.86 6.98 15.23
CA GLY A 47 -13.92 6.23 14.41
C GLY A 47 -14.47 4.88 13.96
N ILE A 48 -13.87 4.28 12.94
CA ILE A 48 -14.06 2.88 12.57
C ILE A 48 -13.08 2.04 13.37
N LEU A 49 -13.63 1.11 14.15
CA LEU A 49 -12.87 0.15 14.95
C LEU A 49 -12.97 -1.24 14.32
N ILE A 50 -11.88 -2.00 14.37
CA ILE A 50 -11.88 -3.42 14.04
C ILE A 50 -11.64 -4.20 15.33
N ASN A 51 -12.60 -5.03 15.72
CA ASN A 51 -12.63 -5.73 17.00
C ASN A 51 -12.45 -4.78 18.20
N GLY A 52 -13.06 -3.60 18.12
CA GLY A 52 -12.98 -2.58 19.17
C GLY A 52 -11.64 -1.86 19.28
N GLN A 53 -10.75 -1.97 18.29
CA GLN A 53 -9.39 -1.40 18.29
C GLN A 53 -9.23 -0.30 17.25
N PHE A 54 -8.44 0.74 17.59
CA PHE A 54 -7.89 1.76 16.71
C PHE A 54 -6.45 2.11 17.12
N PRO A 55 -5.44 2.00 16.24
CA PRO A 55 -5.54 1.28 14.96
C PRO A 55 -6.03 -0.16 15.14
N GLY A 56 -6.54 -0.74 14.05
CA GLY A 56 -7.06 -2.11 14.08
C GLY A 56 -5.98 -3.17 14.33
N PRO A 57 -6.36 -4.44 14.52
CA PRO A 57 -5.44 -5.53 14.84
C PRO A 57 -4.33 -5.67 13.80
N GLN A 58 -3.09 -5.88 14.25
CA GLN A 58 -1.99 -6.19 13.37
C GLN A 58 -2.15 -7.59 12.78
N ILE A 59 -1.99 -7.71 11.46
CA ILE A 59 -1.91 -8.99 10.77
C ILE A 59 -0.46 -9.47 10.80
N GLU A 60 -0.26 -10.68 11.28
CA GLU A 60 1.02 -11.38 11.22
C GLU A 60 0.89 -12.62 10.35
N SER A 61 1.76 -12.71 9.34
CA SER A 61 1.80 -13.83 8.41
C SER A 61 3.22 -14.15 7.99
N VAL A 62 3.38 -15.29 7.36
CA VAL A 62 4.60 -15.72 6.70
C VAL A 62 4.32 -15.81 5.21
N THR A 63 5.33 -15.57 4.38
CA THR A 63 5.18 -15.68 2.91
C THR A 63 4.53 -17.00 2.51
N ASN A 64 3.56 -16.92 1.62
CA ASN A 64 2.70 -18.00 1.12
C ASN A 64 1.64 -18.51 2.12
N ASP A 65 1.43 -17.88 3.28
CA ASP A 65 0.27 -18.18 4.12
C ASP A 65 -1.04 -17.88 3.37
N ASN A 66 -2.06 -18.69 3.63
CA ASN A 66 -3.44 -18.44 3.25
C ASN A 66 -4.16 -17.73 4.39
N LEU A 67 -4.69 -16.56 4.14
CA LEU A 67 -5.34 -15.71 5.14
C LEU A 67 -6.84 -15.66 4.85
N ILE A 68 -7.64 -16.05 5.82
CA ILE A 68 -9.09 -16.09 5.72
C ILE A 68 -9.67 -15.05 6.68
N PHE A 69 -10.21 -13.97 6.12
CA PHE A 69 -10.80 -12.89 6.91
C PHE A 69 -12.32 -12.91 6.77
N ASN A 70 -13.02 -13.30 7.82
CA ASN A 70 -14.46 -13.13 7.90
C ASN A 70 -14.76 -11.76 8.50
N VAL A 71 -15.19 -10.82 7.66
CA VAL A 71 -15.42 -9.41 8.02
C VAL A 71 -16.92 -9.18 8.18
N PHE A 72 -17.35 -8.90 9.41
CA PHE A 72 -18.72 -8.49 9.74
C PHE A 72 -18.82 -6.97 9.71
N ASN A 73 -19.73 -6.46 8.90
CA ASN A 73 -20.03 -5.04 8.85
C ASN A 73 -21.15 -4.70 9.85
N SER A 74 -20.78 -4.17 10.99
CA SER A 74 -21.72 -3.65 12.00
C SER A 74 -21.86 -2.12 11.94
N LEU A 75 -21.42 -1.49 10.84
CA LEU A 75 -21.73 -0.09 10.57
C LEU A 75 -23.16 0.03 10.02
N ASP A 76 -23.67 1.23 9.97
CA ASP A 76 -24.93 1.58 9.29
C ASP A 76 -24.73 1.96 7.81
N GLU A 77 -23.49 1.98 7.34
CA GLU A 77 -23.08 2.18 5.94
C GLU A 77 -22.46 0.90 5.34
N PRO A 78 -22.52 0.71 4.00
CA PRO A 78 -21.76 -0.34 3.32
C PRO A 78 -20.26 -0.18 3.56
N PHE A 79 -19.52 -1.31 3.58
CA PHE A 79 -18.11 -1.32 3.95
C PHE A 79 -17.25 -2.14 2.98
N LEU A 80 -16.03 -1.69 2.73
CA LEU A 80 -14.96 -2.45 2.06
C LEU A 80 -13.63 -2.25 2.78
N ILE A 81 -12.77 -3.25 2.68
CA ILE A 81 -11.41 -3.19 3.19
C ILE A 81 -10.43 -3.65 2.12
N SER A 82 -9.32 -2.95 1.97
CA SER A 82 -8.27 -3.27 1.01
C SER A 82 -6.93 -3.46 1.71
N TRP A 83 -6.02 -4.15 1.02
CA TRP A 83 -4.74 -4.66 1.52
C TRP A 83 -3.61 -3.99 0.74
N ASN A 84 -3.19 -2.80 1.17
CA ASN A 84 -2.23 -1.98 0.43
C ASN A 84 -0.91 -2.73 0.19
N GLY A 85 -0.56 -2.92 -1.08
CA GLY A 85 0.65 -3.59 -1.53
C GLY A 85 0.60 -5.12 -1.59
N VAL A 86 -0.49 -5.75 -1.14
CA VAL A 86 -0.69 -7.20 -1.31
C VAL A 86 -1.14 -7.47 -2.75
N GLN A 87 -0.38 -8.29 -3.47
CA GLN A 87 -0.56 -8.45 -4.93
C GLN A 87 -1.79 -9.25 -5.33
N GLN A 88 -2.45 -9.98 -4.43
CA GLN A 88 -3.63 -10.79 -4.75
C GLN A 88 -3.44 -11.63 -6.02
N ARG A 89 -2.33 -12.35 -6.11
CA ARG A 89 -1.92 -13.08 -7.33
C ARG A 89 -3.05 -13.92 -7.91
N ARG A 90 -3.44 -13.60 -9.15
CA ARG A 90 -4.54 -14.21 -9.93
C ARG A 90 -5.93 -14.02 -9.33
N ASN A 91 -6.10 -13.12 -8.37
CA ASN A 91 -7.30 -13.08 -7.54
C ASN A 91 -7.75 -11.64 -7.20
N SER A 92 -8.02 -10.83 -8.22
CA SER A 92 -8.55 -9.47 -8.01
C SER A 92 -9.93 -9.45 -7.34
N TRP A 93 -10.58 -10.62 -7.23
CA TRP A 93 -11.82 -10.79 -6.46
C TRP A 93 -11.69 -10.50 -4.97
N GLN A 94 -10.46 -10.45 -4.44
CA GLN A 94 -10.16 -10.26 -3.02
C GLN A 94 -9.50 -8.90 -2.73
N ASP A 95 -9.43 -8.02 -3.74
CA ASP A 95 -8.71 -6.74 -3.63
C ASP A 95 -9.41 -5.75 -2.68
N GLY A 96 -10.73 -5.88 -2.56
CA GLY A 96 -11.49 -5.11 -1.58
C GLY A 96 -11.69 -3.64 -1.94
N VAL A 97 -11.63 -3.29 -3.22
CA VAL A 97 -11.98 -1.95 -3.72
C VAL A 97 -13.28 -1.99 -4.52
N TYR A 98 -13.96 -0.86 -4.66
CA TYR A 98 -15.31 -0.82 -5.26
C TYR A 98 -15.35 -1.32 -6.72
N GLY A 99 -14.29 -1.14 -7.49
CA GLY A 99 -14.23 -1.65 -8.87
C GLY A 99 -14.13 -3.16 -8.98
N THR A 100 -13.77 -3.86 -7.89
CA THR A 100 -13.65 -5.32 -7.87
C THR A 100 -14.72 -6.01 -7.04
N ASN A 101 -15.16 -5.41 -5.95
CA ASN A 101 -16.03 -6.02 -4.96
C ASN A 101 -17.30 -5.20 -4.72
N CYS A 102 -18.41 -5.88 -4.55
CA CYS A 102 -19.59 -5.27 -3.96
C CYS A 102 -19.32 -4.94 -2.49
N PRO A 103 -19.70 -3.76 -2.02
CA PRO A 103 -19.59 -3.42 -0.61
C PRO A 103 -20.40 -4.38 0.27
N ILE A 104 -19.88 -4.70 1.44
CA ILE A 104 -20.54 -5.52 2.45
C ILE A 104 -21.68 -4.69 3.04
N PRO A 105 -22.96 -5.06 2.89
CA PRO A 105 -24.08 -4.29 3.42
C PRO A 105 -24.06 -4.27 4.96
N PRO A 106 -24.72 -3.27 5.58
CA PRO A 106 -24.93 -3.25 7.03
C PRO A 106 -25.53 -4.56 7.56
N GLY A 107 -24.98 -5.06 8.66
CA GLY A 107 -25.42 -6.30 9.31
C GLY A 107 -25.10 -7.59 8.53
N LYS A 108 -24.27 -7.50 7.48
CA LYS A 108 -23.82 -8.66 6.69
C LYS A 108 -22.31 -8.87 6.86
N ASN A 109 -21.83 -10.00 6.34
CA ASN A 109 -20.41 -10.32 6.32
C ASN A 109 -19.95 -10.73 4.93
N PHE A 110 -18.64 -10.68 4.74
CA PHE A 110 -17.96 -11.24 3.58
C PHE A 110 -16.66 -11.91 4.04
N THR A 111 -16.33 -13.04 3.47
CA THR A 111 -15.07 -13.74 3.76
C THR A 111 -14.09 -13.53 2.62
N TYR A 112 -13.03 -12.78 2.90
CA TYR A 112 -11.88 -12.64 2.01
C TYR A 112 -10.96 -13.85 2.15
N VAL A 113 -10.44 -14.32 1.03
CA VAL A 113 -9.48 -15.43 0.97
C VAL A 113 -8.24 -14.97 0.23
N LEU A 114 -7.21 -14.62 0.96
CA LEU A 114 -5.97 -14.08 0.42
C LEU A 114 -4.85 -15.11 0.50
N GLN A 115 -3.91 -15.07 -0.44
CA GLN A 115 -2.62 -15.72 -0.28
C GLN A 115 -1.51 -14.68 -0.45
N VAL A 116 -0.64 -14.53 0.56
CA VAL A 116 0.52 -13.63 0.50
C VAL A 116 1.66 -14.27 -0.28
N LYS A 117 1.36 -14.56 -1.56
CA LYS A 117 2.18 -15.39 -2.44
C LYS A 117 3.47 -14.67 -2.83
N ASP A 118 4.60 -15.30 -2.44
CA ASP A 118 5.94 -14.83 -2.78
C ASP A 118 6.22 -13.36 -2.37
N GLN A 119 5.53 -12.88 -1.33
CA GLN A 119 5.75 -11.57 -0.74
C GLN A 119 6.28 -11.67 0.68
N ILE A 120 7.10 -10.72 1.07
CA ILE A 120 7.53 -10.43 2.45
C ILE A 120 7.45 -8.92 2.66
N GLY A 121 7.57 -8.47 3.90
CA GLY A 121 7.76 -7.05 4.21
C GLY A 121 6.68 -6.44 5.09
N SER A 122 6.61 -5.13 5.03
CA SER A 122 5.71 -4.31 5.82
C SER A 122 4.68 -3.67 4.92
N TYR A 123 3.41 -3.84 5.27
CA TYR A 123 2.24 -3.36 4.55
C TYR A 123 1.20 -2.88 5.56
N PHE A 124 0.05 -2.45 5.08
CA PHE A 124 -1.10 -2.10 5.91
C PHE A 124 -2.40 -2.41 5.18
N TYR A 125 -3.49 -2.46 5.93
CA TYR A 125 -4.83 -2.54 5.39
C TYR A 125 -5.63 -1.30 5.79
N PHE A 126 -6.68 -0.98 5.05
CA PHE A 126 -7.48 0.21 5.30
C PHE A 126 -8.89 0.10 4.72
N PRO A 127 -9.87 0.81 5.28
CA PRO A 127 -11.20 0.93 4.69
C PRO A 127 -11.12 1.68 3.36
N SER A 128 -11.56 1.04 2.28
CA SER A 128 -11.37 1.54 0.91
C SER A 128 -12.59 2.20 0.30
N LEU A 129 -13.78 2.03 0.91
CA LEU A 129 -15.02 2.57 0.37
C LEU A 129 -15.20 4.05 0.74
N ALA A 130 -15.59 4.83 -0.24
CA ALA A 130 -15.88 6.26 -0.07
C ALA A 130 -14.75 6.98 0.70
N PHE A 131 -15.07 7.64 1.81
CA PHE A 131 -14.09 8.36 2.62
C PHE A 131 -13.84 7.70 4.00
N HIS A 132 -14.15 6.41 4.15
CA HIS A 132 -14.00 5.66 5.41
C HIS A 132 -12.56 5.64 5.95
N LYS A 133 -11.54 5.74 5.08
CA LYS A 133 -10.14 5.82 5.51
C LYS A 133 -9.90 6.98 6.50
N ALA A 134 -10.65 8.07 6.37
CA ALA A 134 -10.59 9.21 7.29
C ALA A 134 -11.13 8.93 8.70
N ALA A 135 -11.88 7.85 8.87
CA ALA A 135 -12.39 7.41 10.17
C ALA A 135 -11.45 6.43 10.89
N GLY A 136 -10.27 6.13 10.32
CA GLY A 136 -9.38 5.11 10.85
C GLY A 136 -9.68 3.73 10.26
N GLY A 137 -9.79 2.70 11.10
CA GLY A 137 -10.07 1.32 10.66
C GLY A 137 -8.90 0.67 9.90
N TYR A 138 -7.74 1.29 9.86
CA TYR A 138 -6.52 0.75 9.29
C TYR A 138 -5.69 0.03 10.34
N GLY A 139 -4.79 -0.85 9.88
CA GLY A 139 -3.84 -1.55 10.75
C GLY A 139 -2.64 -2.10 9.98
N GLY A 140 -1.62 -2.50 10.73
CA GLY A 140 -0.39 -3.03 10.16
C GLY A 140 -0.58 -4.43 9.57
N PHE A 141 0.17 -4.71 8.51
CA PHE A 141 0.23 -6.02 7.89
C PHE A 141 1.69 -6.44 7.69
N LYS A 142 2.13 -7.42 8.48
CA LYS A 142 3.48 -7.96 8.45
C LYS A 142 3.49 -9.30 7.73
N ILE A 143 4.36 -9.45 6.74
CA ILE A 143 4.64 -10.71 6.07
C ILE A 143 6.11 -11.07 6.33
N ALA A 144 6.35 -12.08 7.14
CA ALA A 144 7.69 -12.55 7.45
C ALA A 144 8.24 -13.49 6.36
N SER A 145 9.56 -13.55 6.23
CA SER A 145 10.23 -14.59 5.45
C SER A 145 10.09 -15.93 6.14
N ARG A 146 10.11 -17.03 5.38
CA ARG A 146 10.22 -18.38 5.96
C ARG A 146 11.58 -18.53 6.64
N SER A 147 11.62 -19.24 7.76
CA SER A 147 12.85 -19.45 8.55
C SER A 147 13.99 -20.11 7.78
N VAL A 148 13.65 -20.87 6.73
CA VAL A 148 14.64 -21.54 5.85
C VAL A 148 15.23 -20.62 4.77
N ILE A 149 14.67 -19.42 4.59
CA ILE A 149 15.15 -18.43 3.62
C ILE A 149 15.89 -17.34 4.40
N PRO A 150 17.21 -17.23 4.29
CA PRO A 150 17.96 -16.23 5.01
C PRO A 150 17.61 -14.81 4.51
N VAL A 151 17.48 -13.90 5.44
CA VAL A 151 17.39 -12.46 5.15
C VAL A 151 18.79 -11.84 5.25
N PRO A 152 19.10 -10.75 4.51
CA PRO A 152 20.47 -10.21 4.42
C PRO A 152 20.86 -9.34 5.64
N PHE A 153 20.26 -9.54 6.79
CA PHE A 153 20.55 -8.83 8.03
C PHE A 153 20.33 -9.73 9.25
N PRO A 154 21.00 -9.47 10.38
CA PRO A 154 20.82 -10.23 11.59
C PRO A 154 19.36 -10.15 12.11
N PRO A 155 18.84 -11.22 12.75
CA PRO A 155 17.53 -11.18 13.39
C PRO A 155 17.48 -10.03 14.41
N PRO A 156 16.49 -9.13 14.33
CA PRO A 156 16.30 -8.11 15.35
C PRO A 156 15.78 -8.74 16.65
N GLU A 157 15.99 -8.06 17.78
CA GLU A 157 15.43 -8.44 19.08
C GLU A 157 13.90 -8.39 19.08
N GLY A 158 13.34 -7.45 18.32
CA GLY A 158 11.90 -7.29 18.15
C GLY A 158 11.52 -6.43 16.95
N ASP A 159 10.23 -6.46 16.63
CA ASP A 159 9.62 -5.66 15.55
C ASP A 159 8.65 -4.66 16.16
N PHE A 160 8.72 -3.41 15.70
CA PHE A 160 7.75 -2.37 16.01
C PHE A 160 7.02 -1.92 14.73
N THR A 161 5.70 -1.88 14.78
CA THR A 161 4.88 -1.30 13.71
C THR A 161 4.62 0.16 14.02
N VAL A 162 4.87 1.02 13.03
CA VAL A 162 4.66 2.46 13.10
C VAL A 162 3.71 2.86 11.98
N LEU A 163 2.47 3.16 12.34
CA LEU A 163 1.45 3.68 11.44
C LEU A 163 1.34 5.19 11.69
N ALA A 164 1.83 5.99 10.76
CA ALA A 164 1.86 7.44 10.92
C ALA A 164 1.15 8.13 9.76
N GLY A 165 0.58 9.29 10.02
CA GLY A 165 -0.09 10.09 8.99
C GLY A 165 -0.82 11.29 9.55
N ASP A 166 -1.34 12.09 8.65
CA ASP A 166 -2.16 13.25 8.97
C ASP A 166 -3.56 12.86 9.45
N TRP A 167 -4.12 13.71 10.28
CA TRP A 167 -5.41 13.49 10.91
C TRP A 167 -6.27 14.76 10.94
N TYR A 168 -7.60 14.55 10.83
CA TYR A 168 -8.61 15.60 10.88
C TYR A 168 -9.52 15.40 12.10
N ASN A 169 -9.73 16.44 12.90
CA ASN A 169 -10.63 16.43 14.06
C ASN A 169 -12.10 16.58 13.64
N ARG A 170 -12.50 15.87 12.59
CA ARG A 170 -13.86 15.85 12.04
C ARG A 170 -14.25 14.44 11.66
N ASN A 171 -15.52 14.13 11.74
CA ASN A 171 -16.02 12.83 11.28
C ASN A 171 -15.84 12.70 9.76
N HIS A 172 -15.61 11.48 9.30
CA HIS A 172 -15.41 11.18 7.87
C HIS A 172 -16.61 11.59 7.01
N THR A 173 -17.83 11.53 7.57
CA THR A 173 -19.06 12.01 6.90
C THR A 173 -19.06 13.50 6.66
N ASP A 174 -18.55 14.30 7.61
CA ASP A 174 -18.44 15.76 7.47
C ASP A 174 -17.37 16.12 6.44
N LEU A 175 -16.23 15.44 6.46
CA LEU A 175 -15.17 15.59 5.46
C LEU A 175 -15.70 15.23 4.06
N ARG A 176 -16.42 14.12 3.94
CA ARG A 176 -17.08 13.71 2.68
C ARG A 176 -18.07 14.77 2.19
N ALA A 177 -18.86 15.35 3.07
CA ALA A 177 -19.83 16.39 2.71
C ALA A 177 -19.15 17.65 2.12
N ILE A 178 -17.96 18.03 2.62
CA ILE A 178 -17.16 19.14 2.04
C ILE A 178 -16.77 18.80 0.60
N LEU A 179 -16.26 17.59 0.37
CA LEU A 179 -15.82 17.13 -0.95
C LEU A 179 -16.99 17.00 -1.94
N ASP A 180 -18.12 16.44 -1.50
CA ASP A 180 -19.35 16.30 -2.29
C ASP A 180 -19.95 17.68 -2.62
N GLY A 181 -19.74 18.66 -1.74
CA GLY A 181 -20.07 20.07 -1.96
C GLY A 181 -19.25 20.74 -3.06
N GLY A 182 -18.11 20.15 -3.43
CA GLY A 182 -17.22 20.63 -4.48
C GLY A 182 -16.06 21.49 -3.99
N SER A 183 -15.74 21.42 -2.69
CA SER A 183 -14.60 22.11 -2.07
C SER A 183 -13.54 21.10 -1.68
N ASP A 184 -12.27 21.53 -1.66
CA ASP A 184 -11.18 20.75 -1.04
C ASP A 184 -11.29 20.76 0.48
N LEU A 185 -10.61 19.78 1.11
CA LEU A 185 -10.47 19.76 2.56
C LEU A 185 -9.56 20.90 3.05
N PRO A 186 -9.77 21.39 4.27
CA PRO A 186 -8.81 22.24 4.94
C PRO A 186 -7.49 21.48 5.17
N PHE A 187 -6.47 22.21 5.62
CA PHE A 187 -5.23 21.59 6.07
C PHE A 187 -5.48 20.67 7.26
N PRO A 188 -4.78 19.54 7.41
CA PRO A 188 -4.96 18.61 8.52
C PRO A 188 -4.77 19.28 9.89
N ASP A 189 -5.51 18.81 10.90
CA ASP A 189 -5.42 19.36 12.26
C ASP A 189 -4.16 18.88 13.01
N GLY A 190 -3.59 17.73 12.61
CA GLY A 190 -2.38 17.20 13.23
C GLY A 190 -1.84 15.95 12.55
N LEU A 191 -0.76 15.42 13.13
CA LEU A 191 -0.22 14.09 12.82
C LEU A 191 -0.45 13.15 13.98
N ILE A 192 -0.61 11.87 13.67
CA ILE A 192 -0.70 10.80 14.66
C ILE A 192 0.30 9.69 14.37
N ILE A 193 0.72 9.01 15.44
CA ILE A 193 1.57 7.81 15.41
C ILE A 193 0.82 6.71 16.16
N ASN A 194 0.55 5.59 15.51
CA ASN A 194 -0.21 4.47 16.07
C ASN A 194 -1.54 4.90 16.73
N GLY A 195 -2.26 5.82 16.09
CA GLY A 195 -3.55 6.31 16.56
C GLY A 195 -3.49 7.42 17.61
N HIS A 196 -2.31 7.89 18.00
CA HIS A 196 -2.11 8.87 19.06
C HIS A 196 -1.38 10.12 18.59
N GLY A 197 -1.74 11.26 19.14
CA GLY A 197 -0.99 12.50 19.02
C GLY A 197 0.34 12.46 19.79
N SER A 198 1.00 13.62 19.86
CA SER A 198 2.35 13.73 20.41
C SER A 198 2.50 13.17 21.84
N ASN A 199 3.61 12.44 22.06
CA ASN A 199 4.06 11.87 23.33
C ASN A 199 3.11 10.86 23.99
N ALA A 200 2.10 10.37 23.28
CA ALA A 200 1.13 9.43 23.80
C ALA A 200 1.46 7.95 23.55
N TYR A 201 2.49 7.67 22.74
CA TYR A 201 2.92 6.31 22.43
C TYR A 201 4.40 6.12 22.75
N THR A 202 4.76 4.95 23.30
CA THR A 202 6.12 4.61 23.72
C THR A 202 6.56 3.29 23.12
N PHE A 203 7.77 3.27 22.56
CA PHE A 203 8.48 2.08 22.10
C PHE A 203 9.60 1.78 23.10
N THR A 204 9.60 0.60 23.71
CA THR A 204 10.60 0.23 24.71
C THR A 204 11.69 -0.64 24.10
N VAL A 205 12.94 -0.29 24.36
CA VAL A 205 14.14 -0.97 23.84
C VAL A 205 15.15 -1.22 24.96
N ASP A 206 15.94 -2.29 24.81
CA ASP A 206 17.05 -2.60 25.68
C ASP A 206 18.34 -2.09 25.08
N GLN A 207 19.20 -1.48 25.90
CA GLN A 207 20.48 -0.94 25.45
C GLN A 207 21.35 -2.04 24.80
N GLY A 208 21.96 -1.69 23.66
CA GLY A 208 22.81 -2.57 22.87
C GLY A 208 22.06 -3.55 21.95
N LYS A 209 20.73 -3.56 21.99
CA LYS A 209 19.91 -4.40 21.12
C LYS A 209 19.49 -3.67 19.86
N THR A 210 19.21 -4.44 18.80
CA THR A 210 18.74 -3.91 17.51
C THR A 210 17.30 -4.30 17.28
N TYR A 211 16.47 -3.32 16.92
CA TYR A 211 15.04 -3.49 16.67
C TYR A 211 14.70 -3.12 15.24
N ARG A 212 13.69 -3.77 14.67
CA ARG A 212 13.17 -3.40 13.36
C ARG A 212 11.92 -2.53 13.52
N PHE A 213 11.95 -1.35 12.93
CA PHE A 213 10.79 -0.47 12.81
C PHE A 213 10.19 -0.64 11.41
N ARG A 214 8.91 -0.98 11.36
CA ARG A 214 8.10 -1.12 10.16
C ARG A 214 7.18 0.08 10.06
N ILE A 215 7.53 1.01 9.19
CA ILE A 215 6.94 2.35 9.14
C ILE A 215 6.10 2.46 7.89
N SER A 216 4.81 2.81 8.04
CA SER A 216 3.89 3.04 6.93
C SER A 216 3.23 4.42 7.06
N ASN A 217 3.17 5.15 5.96
CA ASN A 217 2.36 6.36 5.88
C ASN A 217 0.92 5.97 5.52
N VAL A 218 0.04 6.00 6.51
CA VAL A 218 -1.39 5.67 6.41
C VAL A 218 -2.28 6.92 6.32
N GLY A 219 -1.67 8.10 6.19
CA GLY A 219 -2.37 9.38 6.13
C GLY A 219 -3.28 9.53 4.91
N LEU A 220 -3.98 10.66 4.86
CA LEU A 220 -4.92 11.00 3.80
C LEU A 220 -4.33 11.91 2.73
N THR A 221 -3.53 12.91 3.13
CA THR A 221 -3.15 14.01 2.23
C THR A 221 -1.66 14.36 2.25
N THR A 222 -0.89 14.00 3.29
CA THR A 222 0.47 14.52 3.46
C THR A 222 1.55 13.44 3.43
N SER A 223 2.64 13.73 2.73
CA SER A 223 3.91 13.02 2.90
C SER A 223 4.55 13.38 4.25
N ILE A 224 5.30 12.46 4.81
CA ILE A 224 5.94 12.63 6.12
C ILE A 224 7.44 12.37 6.06
N ASN A 225 8.17 12.95 7.01
CA ASN A 225 9.55 12.59 7.33
C ASN A 225 9.58 11.92 8.70
N PHE A 226 10.24 10.78 8.79
CA PHE A 226 10.40 9.99 10.02
C PHE A 226 11.86 10.02 10.48
N ARG A 227 12.11 10.24 11.76
CA ARG A 227 13.45 10.26 12.36
C ARG A 227 13.42 9.91 13.85
N ILE A 228 14.53 9.43 14.37
CA ILE A 228 14.70 9.07 15.78
C ILE A 228 15.89 9.88 16.34
N GLN A 229 15.65 10.64 17.39
CA GLN A 229 16.69 11.47 18.02
C GLN A 229 17.93 10.64 18.39
N GLY A 230 19.10 11.06 17.90
CA GLY A 230 20.38 10.43 18.22
C GLY A 230 20.62 9.05 17.59
N HIS A 231 19.66 8.48 16.86
CA HIS A 231 19.80 7.13 16.29
C HIS A 231 19.85 7.16 14.77
N LYS A 232 20.65 6.27 14.21
CA LYS A 232 20.70 5.99 12.78
C LYS A 232 19.72 4.88 12.43
N MET A 233 19.20 4.94 11.22
CA MET A 233 18.27 3.95 10.67
C MET A 233 18.93 3.22 9.50
N LEU A 234 19.19 1.93 9.64
CA LEU A 234 19.68 1.08 8.56
C LEU A 234 18.50 0.57 7.76
N LEU A 235 18.33 1.05 6.53
CA LEU A 235 17.22 0.62 5.67
C LEU A 235 17.48 -0.79 5.15
N VAL A 236 16.57 -1.72 5.41
CA VAL A 236 16.71 -3.13 5.02
C VAL A 236 15.64 -3.61 4.04
N GLU A 237 14.46 -2.97 4.03
CA GLU A 237 13.36 -3.33 3.13
C GLU A 237 12.56 -2.10 2.70
N VAL A 238 12.12 -2.10 1.45
CA VAL A 238 11.10 -1.19 0.91
C VAL A 238 9.99 -2.05 0.29
N GLU A 239 8.79 -2.00 0.87
CA GLU A 239 7.61 -2.75 0.38
C GLU A 239 7.94 -4.22 0.03
N GLY A 240 8.71 -4.88 0.91
CA GLY A 240 9.10 -6.29 0.79
C GLY A 240 10.33 -6.58 -0.07
N ILE A 241 10.97 -5.57 -0.61
CA ILE A 241 12.21 -5.74 -1.38
C ILE A 241 13.42 -5.41 -0.50
N HIS A 242 14.35 -6.32 -0.36
CA HIS A 242 15.62 -6.07 0.33
C HIS A 242 16.45 -5.03 -0.40
N THR A 243 16.95 -4.05 0.36
CA THR A 243 17.75 -2.94 -0.14
C THR A 243 19.24 -3.16 0.06
N LEU A 244 20.06 -2.44 -0.68
CA LEU A 244 21.41 -2.09 -0.23
C LEU A 244 21.26 -1.34 1.10
N GLN A 245 22.01 -1.79 2.11
CA GLN A 245 21.80 -1.35 3.49
C GLN A 245 22.50 0.00 3.72
N ASN A 246 21.85 1.06 3.26
CA ASN A 246 22.27 2.43 3.54
C ASN A 246 21.69 2.89 4.88
N THR A 247 22.46 3.74 5.57
CA THR A 247 22.07 4.33 6.85
C THR A 247 21.58 5.76 6.65
N TYR A 248 20.46 6.08 7.29
CA TYR A 248 19.80 7.38 7.19
C TYR A 248 19.59 8.01 8.57
N ASP A 249 19.69 9.34 8.63
CA ASP A 249 19.30 10.14 9.81
C ASP A 249 17.79 10.39 9.85
N SER A 250 17.18 10.49 8.67
CA SER A 250 15.75 10.62 8.50
C SER A 250 15.31 10.04 7.16
N LEU A 251 14.06 9.64 7.07
CA LEU A 251 13.46 9.06 5.86
C LEU A 251 12.17 9.77 5.50
N ASP A 252 12.06 10.19 4.24
CA ASP A 252 10.78 10.60 3.67
C ASP A 252 9.93 9.39 3.33
N ILE A 253 8.69 9.40 3.78
CA ILE A 253 7.72 8.33 3.54
C ILE A 253 6.47 8.96 2.96
N HIS A 254 6.26 8.74 1.66
CA HIS A 254 5.12 9.33 0.96
C HIS A 254 3.85 8.51 1.23
N LEU A 255 2.69 9.10 0.94
CA LEU A 255 1.40 8.43 1.16
C LEU A 255 1.38 7.03 0.55
N GLY A 256 0.93 6.05 1.32
CA GLY A 256 0.83 4.65 0.91
C GLY A 256 2.16 3.86 0.93
N GLN A 257 3.28 4.49 1.24
CA GLN A 257 4.60 3.83 1.27
C GLN A 257 4.90 3.17 2.62
N SER A 258 5.67 2.07 2.56
CA SER A 258 6.13 1.35 3.74
C SER A 258 7.63 1.04 3.66
N TYR A 259 8.32 1.23 4.78
CA TYR A 259 9.77 0.95 4.93
C TYR A 259 10.02 0.08 6.17
N SER A 260 11.07 -0.74 6.12
CA SER A 260 11.60 -1.44 7.30
C SER A 260 13.03 -1.00 7.55
N VAL A 261 13.30 -0.51 8.74
CA VAL A 261 14.63 -0.08 9.17
C VAL A 261 15.08 -0.81 10.43
N LEU A 262 16.37 -1.06 10.54
CA LEU A 262 16.98 -1.51 11.79
C LEU A 262 17.54 -0.31 12.54
N VAL A 263 17.25 -0.29 13.84
CA VAL A 263 17.72 0.73 14.77
C VAL A 263 18.39 0.02 15.94
N THR A 264 19.66 0.34 16.17
CA THR A 264 20.39 -0.17 17.35
C THR A 264 20.26 0.83 18.48
N ALA A 265 19.88 0.35 19.66
CA ALA A 265 19.80 1.13 20.88
C ALA A 265 21.20 1.33 21.47
N ASP A 266 22.06 2.10 20.79
CA ASP A 266 23.47 2.29 21.12
C ASP A 266 23.77 3.59 21.89
N GLN A 267 22.74 4.32 22.27
CA GLN A 267 22.83 5.58 22.98
C GLN A 267 22.82 5.38 24.52
N PRO A 268 23.21 6.39 25.31
CA PRO A 268 23.02 6.35 26.76
C PRO A 268 21.56 6.07 27.15
N PRO A 269 21.32 5.30 28.25
CA PRO A 269 19.96 4.94 28.66
C PRO A 269 19.16 6.17 29.12
N GLN A 270 18.27 6.64 28.24
CA GLN A 270 17.28 7.70 28.49
C GLN A 270 16.18 7.60 27.46
N ASP A 271 15.18 8.46 27.57
CA ASP A 271 14.15 8.62 26.57
C ASP A 271 14.65 9.47 25.39
N TYR A 272 14.24 9.11 24.18
CA TYR A 272 14.51 9.83 22.95
C TYR A 272 13.22 10.10 22.18
N TYR A 273 13.18 11.22 21.45
CA TYR A 273 12.07 11.49 20.57
C TYR A 273 12.13 10.63 19.31
N ILE A 274 11.00 10.02 18.96
CA ILE A 274 10.66 9.61 17.60
C ILE A 274 9.80 10.71 17.03
N VAL A 275 10.17 11.26 15.86
CA VAL A 275 9.50 12.42 15.28
C VAL A 275 8.98 12.09 13.90
N VAL A 276 7.73 12.45 13.66
CA VAL A 276 7.11 12.50 12.34
C VAL A 276 6.74 13.95 12.04
N SER A 277 7.12 14.44 10.85
CA SER A 277 6.76 15.80 10.41
C SER A 277 6.26 15.80 8.98
N THR A 278 5.35 16.72 8.64
CA THR A 278 4.86 16.86 7.27
C THR A 278 5.95 17.32 6.31
N ARG A 279 5.83 16.87 5.05
CA ARG A 279 6.75 17.23 3.96
C ARG A 279 5.98 17.93 2.85
N PHE A 280 6.61 18.91 2.20
CA PHE A 280 6.07 19.64 1.04
C PHE A 280 4.75 20.36 1.34
N THR A 281 4.59 20.81 2.57
CA THR A 281 3.43 21.57 3.04
C THR A 281 3.83 23.00 3.39
N SER A 282 2.89 23.93 3.26
CA SER A 282 3.11 25.33 3.63
C SER A 282 3.28 25.54 5.15
N GLN A 283 2.66 24.68 5.92
CA GLN A 283 2.77 24.62 7.38
C GLN A 283 3.32 23.25 7.79
N VAL A 284 4.29 23.25 8.69
CA VAL A 284 4.88 22.01 9.21
C VAL A 284 4.14 21.56 10.46
N LEU A 285 3.49 20.39 10.39
CA LEU A 285 2.97 19.68 11.55
C LEU A 285 4.00 18.66 12.03
N ASN A 286 4.04 18.44 13.34
CA ASN A 286 4.86 17.43 13.97
C ASN A 286 4.03 16.58 14.92
N ALA A 287 4.36 15.28 14.99
CA ALA A 287 3.96 14.39 16.07
C ALA A 287 5.19 13.69 16.63
N THR A 288 5.19 13.41 17.92
CA THR A 288 6.28 12.73 18.61
C THR A 288 5.78 11.50 19.35
N SER A 289 6.64 10.48 19.41
CA SER A 289 6.54 9.32 20.28
C SER A 289 7.84 9.18 21.06
N ILE A 290 7.85 8.32 22.06
CA ILE A 290 9.02 8.10 22.91
C ILE A 290 9.68 6.76 22.54
N LEU A 291 10.99 6.81 22.30
CA LEU A 291 11.86 5.64 22.36
C LEU A 291 12.43 5.56 23.79
N HIS A 292 11.88 4.64 24.56
CA HIS A 292 12.25 4.45 25.96
C HIS A 292 13.29 3.35 26.12
N TYR A 293 14.41 3.67 26.73
CA TYR A 293 15.39 2.64 27.12
C TYR A 293 14.97 2.01 28.43
N SER A 294 14.84 0.69 28.45
CA SER A 294 14.50 -0.08 29.65
C SER A 294 15.36 0.32 30.84
N TYR A 295 14.73 0.41 31.99
CA TYR A 295 15.35 0.78 33.26
C TYR A 295 15.86 2.22 33.36
N SER A 296 15.63 3.08 32.37
CA SER A 296 15.94 4.50 32.47
C SER A 296 14.80 5.28 33.13
N ALA A 297 15.17 6.20 34.02
CA ALA A 297 14.24 7.18 34.60
C ALA A 297 14.40 8.58 33.96
N THR A 298 15.28 8.73 32.98
CA THR A 298 15.59 10.02 32.37
C THR A 298 14.65 10.27 31.18
N SER A 299 13.72 11.21 31.39
CA SER A 299 12.78 11.62 30.34
C SER A 299 13.45 12.47 29.26
N VAL A 300 12.80 12.59 28.11
CA VAL A 300 13.22 13.50 27.03
C VAL A 300 13.32 14.94 27.53
N SER A 301 14.30 15.66 27.02
CA SER A 301 14.51 17.07 27.33
C SER A 301 14.79 17.89 26.07
N GLY A 302 14.44 19.17 26.10
CA GLY A 302 14.60 20.07 24.96
C GLY A 302 13.58 19.85 23.85
N PRO A 303 13.71 20.58 22.72
CA PRO A 303 12.82 20.46 21.60
C PRO A 303 13.09 19.17 20.80
N PRO A 304 12.05 18.59 20.15
CA PRO A 304 12.26 17.51 19.21
C PRO A 304 13.23 17.91 18.08
N PRO A 305 14.03 16.98 17.55
CA PRO A 305 14.96 17.29 16.46
C PRO A 305 14.20 17.77 15.21
N GLY A 306 14.71 18.84 14.58
CA GLY A 306 14.21 19.35 13.31
C GLY A 306 14.42 18.34 12.17
N GLY A 307 13.75 18.56 11.05
CA GLY A 307 13.85 17.73 9.85
C GLY A 307 13.67 18.55 8.57
N PRO A 308 13.79 17.89 7.41
CA PRO A 308 13.53 18.54 6.12
C PRO A 308 12.06 18.96 5.99
N THR A 309 11.81 20.03 5.26
CA THR A 309 10.45 20.59 5.05
C THR A 309 10.03 20.55 3.58
N THR A 310 10.62 21.38 2.71
CA THR A 310 10.22 21.53 1.31
C THR A 310 11.35 21.23 0.31
N GLN A 311 12.49 20.76 0.77
CA GLN A 311 13.68 20.50 -0.06
C GLN A 311 13.44 19.32 -0.99
N ILE A 312 13.09 19.58 -2.26
CA ILE A 312 12.80 18.57 -3.27
C ILE A 312 14.06 17.79 -3.65
N ASP A 313 15.17 18.50 -3.93
CA ASP A 313 16.41 17.86 -4.39
C ASP A 313 16.93 16.85 -3.36
N TRP A 314 16.91 17.23 -2.08
CA TRP A 314 17.30 16.33 -1.00
C TRP A 314 16.44 15.04 -0.97
N SER A 315 15.13 15.19 -1.12
CA SER A 315 14.21 14.04 -1.13
C SER A 315 14.37 13.18 -2.39
N LEU A 316 14.63 13.83 -3.53
CA LEU A 316 14.88 13.16 -4.80
C LEU A 316 16.19 12.35 -4.75
N GLU A 317 17.25 12.90 -4.19
CA GLU A 317 18.52 12.20 -3.97
C GLU A 317 18.34 11.01 -3.02
N GLN A 318 17.59 11.18 -1.93
CA GLN A 318 17.27 10.08 -1.03
C GLN A 318 16.52 8.98 -1.78
N ALA A 319 15.48 9.31 -2.56
CA ALA A 319 14.72 8.34 -3.33
C ALA A 319 15.60 7.59 -4.34
N ARG A 320 16.55 8.26 -5.00
CA ARG A 320 17.50 7.66 -5.93
C ARG A 320 18.55 6.79 -5.24
N SER A 321 18.83 7.02 -3.96
CA SER A 321 19.77 6.22 -3.16
C SER A 321 19.19 4.86 -2.76
N LEU A 322 17.87 4.69 -2.84
CA LEU A 322 17.20 3.42 -2.56
C LEU A 322 17.50 2.43 -3.69
N ARG A 323 18.37 1.47 -3.42
CA ARG A 323 18.80 0.45 -4.36
C ARG A 323 18.45 -0.94 -3.87
N ARG A 324 18.11 -1.81 -4.79
CA ARG A 324 17.84 -3.21 -4.50
C ARG A 324 19.14 -3.97 -4.21
N ASN A 325 19.10 -4.83 -3.20
CA ASN A 325 20.17 -5.81 -2.97
C ASN A 325 20.00 -6.99 -3.94
N LEU A 326 20.83 -7.05 -4.99
CA LEU A 326 20.77 -8.08 -6.03
C LEU A 326 21.24 -9.48 -5.57
N THR A 327 21.95 -9.53 -4.43
CA THR A 327 22.51 -10.79 -3.89
C THR A 327 21.66 -11.36 -2.75
N ALA A 328 20.66 -10.61 -2.27
CA ALA A 328 19.82 -11.08 -1.18
C ALA A 328 18.95 -12.25 -1.64
N SER A 329 18.95 -13.31 -0.84
CA SER A 329 17.92 -14.33 -0.92
C SER A 329 16.59 -13.71 -0.52
N GLY A 330 15.52 -14.09 -1.18
CA GLY A 330 14.19 -13.59 -0.86
C GLY A 330 13.13 -14.54 -1.41
N PRO A 331 11.86 -14.30 -1.09
CA PRO A 331 10.80 -14.95 -1.82
C PRO A 331 11.05 -14.68 -3.30
N ARG A 332 10.80 -15.66 -4.13
CA ARG A 332 11.10 -15.60 -5.57
C ARG A 332 10.79 -14.23 -6.11
N PRO A 333 11.77 -13.52 -6.67
CA PRO A 333 11.42 -12.40 -7.48
C PRO A 333 10.55 -12.95 -8.59
N ASN A 334 9.55 -12.19 -8.97
CA ASN A 334 8.66 -12.43 -10.08
C ASN A 334 8.91 -13.78 -10.80
N PRO A 335 7.94 -14.72 -10.82
CA PRO A 335 8.08 -16.04 -11.45
C PRO A 335 8.60 -16.01 -12.89
N GLN A 336 8.56 -14.85 -13.54
CA GLN A 336 9.01 -14.62 -14.92
C GLN A 336 10.45 -14.15 -15.01
N GLY A 337 11.19 -14.14 -13.90
CA GLY A 337 12.64 -13.96 -13.91
C GLY A 337 13.11 -12.56 -14.25
N SER A 338 12.37 -11.53 -13.88
CA SER A 338 12.72 -10.13 -14.15
C SER A 338 13.86 -9.58 -13.27
N TYR A 339 14.84 -10.42 -12.93
CA TYR A 339 16.12 -9.93 -12.39
C TYR A 339 16.78 -8.91 -13.30
N HIS A 340 16.50 -9.02 -14.59
CA HIS A 340 17.05 -8.19 -15.64
C HIS A 340 15.96 -7.33 -16.27
N TYR A 341 15.17 -6.66 -15.42
CA TYR A 341 14.06 -5.82 -15.86
C TYR A 341 14.44 -4.81 -16.95
N GLY A 342 15.68 -4.32 -16.96
CA GLY A 342 16.21 -3.41 -17.96
C GLY A 342 16.53 -4.05 -19.32
N LEU A 343 16.52 -5.38 -19.43
CA LEU A 343 16.73 -6.12 -20.69
C LEU A 343 15.40 -6.55 -21.34
N ILE A 344 14.27 -6.33 -20.69
CA ILE A 344 12.95 -6.65 -21.20
C ILE A 344 12.45 -5.46 -22.01
N ASN A 345 12.12 -5.69 -23.27
CA ASN A 345 11.56 -4.64 -24.12
C ASN A 345 10.15 -4.27 -23.64
N THR A 346 9.92 -2.99 -23.44
CA THR A 346 8.58 -2.48 -23.14
C THR A 346 7.67 -2.62 -24.34
N THR A 347 6.48 -3.17 -24.14
CA THR A 347 5.47 -3.36 -25.19
C THR A 347 4.56 -2.15 -25.34
N ARG A 348 4.51 -1.27 -24.34
CA ARG A 348 3.67 -0.07 -24.32
C ARG A 348 4.31 1.00 -23.45
N THR A 349 4.22 2.25 -23.88
CA THR A 349 4.56 3.44 -23.08
C THR A 349 3.29 4.23 -22.82
N VAL A 350 3.02 4.50 -21.54
CA VAL A 350 1.85 5.26 -21.07
C VAL A 350 2.36 6.45 -20.28
N ARG A 351 1.88 7.65 -20.62
CA ARG A 351 2.16 8.89 -19.90
C ARG A 351 0.89 9.34 -19.16
N LEU A 352 0.95 9.44 -17.86
CA LEU A 352 -0.18 9.77 -17.00
C LEU A 352 0.09 11.10 -16.30
N GLN A 353 -0.66 12.13 -16.68
CA GLN A 353 -0.54 13.47 -16.13
C GLN A 353 -1.74 13.77 -15.22
N ASN A 354 -1.46 14.16 -13.98
CA ASN A 354 -2.49 14.62 -13.05
C ASN A 354 -2.91 16.06 -13.35
N SER A 355 -4.16 16.39 -13.03
CA SER A 355 -4.69 17.74 -13.10
C SER A 355 -5.84 17.95 -12.11
N ALA A 356 -6.18 19.21 -11.84
CA ALA A 356 -7.21 19.62 -10.88
C ALA A 356 -8.28 20.51 -11.55
N PRO A 357 -9.08 19.98 -12.49
CA PRO A 357 -10.09 20.74 -13.19
C PRO A 357 -11.31 21.06 -12.31
N ILE A 358 -11.99 22.17 -12.61
CA ILE A 358 -13.35 22.42 -12.15
C ILE A 358 -14.31 21.82 -13.19
N ILE A 359 -15.10 20.83 -12.79
CA ILE A 359 -16.08 20.17 -13.65
C ILE A 359 -17.48 20.36 -13.05
N ASN A 360 -18.40 20.93 -13.82
CA ASN A 360 -19.76 21.25 -13.37
C ASN A 360 -19.79 22.11 -12.08
N GLY A 361 -18.85 23.05 -11.97
CA GLY A 361 -18.75 23.96 -10.82
C GLY A 361 -18.14 23.32 -9.55
N LYS A 362 -17.66 22.10 -9.61
CA LYS A 362 -17.06 21.39 -8.47
C LYS A 362 -15.58 21.08 -8.73
N GLN A 363 -14.77 21.15 -7.66
CA GLN A 363 -13.39 20.65 -7.70
C GLN A 363 -13.38 19.16 -8.01
N ARG A 364 -12.59 18.79 -9.00
CA ARG A 364 -12.31 17.40 -9.36
C ARG A 364 -10.80 17.22 -9.54
N TYR A 365 -10.38 15.97 -9.57
CA TYR A 365 -9.03 15.60 -9.94
C TYR A 365 -9.08 14.59 -11.09
N ALA A 366 -8.12 14.66 -11.98
CA ALA A 366 -8.17 13.90 -13.23
C ALA A 366 -6.79 13.31 -13.58
N VAL A 367 -6.83 12.30 -14.43
CA VAL A 367 -5.67 11.69 -15.09
C VAL A 367 -5.89 11.79 -16.58
N ASN A 368 -4.96 12.40 -17.32
CA ASN A 368 -5.10 12.61 -18.77
C ASN A 368 -6.48 13.21 -19.12
N SER A 369 -6.91 14.21 -18.35
CA SER A 369 -8.21 14.88 -18.44
C SER A 369 -9.43 14.04 -18.04
N VAL A 370 -9.29 12.80 -17.64
CA VAL A 370 -10.39 11.95 -17.19
C VAL A 370 -10.50 11.97 -15.67
N SER A 371 -11.59 12.50 -15.14
CA SER A 371 -11.94 12.38 -13.72
C SER A 371 -12.85 11.19 -13.53
N PHE A 372 -12.37 10.20 -12.79
CA PHE A 372 -13.08 8.95 -12.57
C PHE A 372 -14.39 9.17 -11.79
N ILE A 373 -15.43 8.49 -12.22
CA ILE A 373 -16.67 8.28 -11.47
C ILE A 373 -16.94 6.79 -11.33
N PRO A 374 -17.35 6.32 -10.14
CA PRO A 374 -17.71 4.92 -9.93
C PRO A 374 -18.94 4.55 -10.75
N ALA A 375 -18.96 3.32 -11.27
CA ALA A 375 -20.14 2.75 -11.93
C ALA A 375 -21.13 2.20 -10.89
N ASP A 376 -22.33 1.90 -11.33
CA ASP A 376 -23.38 1.24 -10.51
C ASP A 376 -23.07 -0.25 -10.22
N THR A 377 -22.12 -0.81 -10.92
CA THR A 377 -21.73 -2.22 -10.86
C THR A 377 -20.20 -2.31 -10.79
N PRO A 378 -19.62 -3.11 -9.89
CA PRO A 378 -18.18 -3.34 -9.89
C PRO A 378 -17.66 -3.78 -11.25
N LEU A 379 -16.60 -3.14 -11.71
CA LEU A 379 -16.05 -3.35 -13.06
C LEU A 379 -15.62 -4.79 -13.31
N LYS A 380 -15.09 -5.46 -12.28
CA LYS A 380 -14.70 -6.87 -12.34
C LYS A 380 -15.91 -7.79 -12.58
N LEU A 381 -17.05 -7.52 -11.92
CA LEU A 381 -18.29 -8.27 -12.14
C LEU A 381 -18.84 -7.99 -13.55
N ALA A 382 -18.83 -6.73 -13.96
CA ALA A 382 -19.31 -6.35 -15.29
C ALA A 382 -18.47 -6.99 -16.40
N ASP A 383 -17.14 -7.05 -16.23
CA ASP A 383 -16.24 -7.73 -17.17
C ASP A 383 -16.47 -9.25 -17.21
N TYR A 384 -16.63 -9.87 -16.04
CA TYR A 384 -16.86 -11.32 -15.93
C TYR A 384 -18.20 -11.75 -16.56
N PHE A 385 -19.28 -11.07 -16.21
CA PHE A 385 -20.62 -11.39 -16.71
C PHE A 385 -20.94 -10.75 -18.08
N LYS A 386 -19.97 -10.02 -18.67
CA LYS A 386 -20.15 -9.32 -19.95
C LYS A 386 -21.33 -8.35 -19.94
N ILE A 387 -21.53 -7.61 -18.84
CA ILE A 387 -22.61 -6.64 -18.68
C ILE A 387 -22.28 -5.38 -19.49
N PRO A 388 -23.05 -5.03 -20.52
CA PRO A 388 -22.75 -3.89 -21.37
C PRO A 388 -23.07 -2.56 -20.68
N GLY A 389 -22.39 -1.48 -21.10
CA GLY A 389 -22.67 -0.12 -20.71
C GLY A 389 -22.26 0.25 -19.27
N VAL A 390 -21.46 -0.58 -18.59
CA VAL A 390 -20.87 -0.26 -17.27
C VAL A 390 -19.57 0.53 -17.47
N PHE A 391 -18.74 0.12 -18.39
CA PHE A 391 -17.49 0.79 -18.76
C PHE A 391 -17.13 0.50 -20.21
N ASN A 392 -16.20 1.33 -20.75
CA ASN A 392 -15.59 1.09 -22.06
C ASN A 392 -14.08 0.91 -21.89
N LEU A 393 -13.52 -0.10 -22.58
CA LEU A 393 -12.08 -0.30 -22.62
C LEU A 393 -11.41 0.84 -23.41
N GLY A 394 -10.22 1.27 -22.97
CA GLY A 394 -9.50 2.38 -23.59
C GLY A 394 -10.14 3.76 -23.35
N SER A 395 -10.99 3.88 -22.34
CA SER A 395 -11.64 5.13 -21.97
C SER A 395 -10.71 6.13 -21.24
N ILE A 396 -9.44 5.79 -21.07
CA ILE A 396 -8.39 6.70 -20.66
C ILE A 396 -7.28 6.70 -21.70
N PRO A 397 -6.84 7.87 -22.22
CA PRO A 397 -5.78 7.96 -23.23
C PRO A 397 -4.41 7.60 -22.66
N ASP A 398 -3.52 7.04 -23.50
CA ASP A 398 -2.14 6.72 -23.14
C ASP A 398 -1.25 7.96 -22.95
N ASN A 399 -1.69 9.11 -23.42
CA ASN A 399 -0.93 10.35 -23.35
C ASN A 399 -1.81 11.48 -22.83
N PRO A 400 -1.21 12.48 -22.17
CA PRO A 400 -1.91 13.67 -21.75
C PRO A 400 -2.65 14.35 -22.91
N THR A 401 -3.86 14.83 -22.64
CA THR A 401 -4.69 15.56 -23.62
C THR A 401 -4.88 17.00 -23.17
N ALA A 402 -5.09 17.90 -24.11
CA ALA A 402 -5.32 19.32 -23.83
C ALA A 402 -6.77 19.64 -23.41
N SER A 403 -7.62 18.62 -23.18
CA SER A 403 -9.02 18.86 -22.80
C SER A 403 -9.14 19.35 -21.35
N GLY A 404 -10.16 20.15 -21.09
CA GLY A 404 -10.41 20.78 -19.77
C GLY A 404 -10.89 19.84 -18.66
N GLY A 405 -10.94 18.54 -18.92
CA GLY A 405 -11.41 17.52 -17.99
C GLY A 405 -12.88 17.15 -18.16
N TYR A 406 -13.19 15.86 -18.02
CA TYR A 406 -14.54 15.29 -18.10
C TYR A 406 -14.70 14.07 -17.19
N LEU A 407 -15.95 13.75 -16.87
CA LEU A 407 -16.29 12.62 -15.98
C LEU A 407 -16.43 11.33 -16.78
N GLN A 408 -15.76 10.26 -16.37
CA GLN A 408 -15.89 8.94 -16.99
C GLN A 408 -15.50 7.82 -16.04
N THR A 409 -16.15 6.66 -16.16
CA THR A 409 -15.65 5.42 -15.58
C THR A 409 -14.52 4.88 -16.48
N SER A 410 -13.28 5.21 -16.12
CA SER A 410 -12.12 4.98 -16.97
C SER A 410 -11.44 3.64 -16.71
N VAL A 411 -11.22 2.87 -17.79
CA VAL A 411 -10.55 1.57 -17.78
C VAL A 411 -9.53 1.50 -18.92
N MET A 412 -8.28 1.20 -18.56
CA MET A 412 -7.19 0.91 -19.49
C MET A 412 -7.08 -0.60 -19.69
N ALA A 413 -7.10 -1.06 -20.93
CA ALA A 413 -6.88 -2.46 -21.25
C ALA A 413 -5.40 -2.71 -21.57
N VAL A 414 -4.84 -3.77 -21.02
CA VAL A 414 -3.47 -4.24 -21.29
C VAL A 414 -3.45 -5.76 -21.38
N ASP A 415 -2.48 -6.28 -22.13
CA ASP A 415 -2.32 -7.71 -22.33
C ASP A 415 -1.49 -8.34 -21.21
N PHE A 416 -1.95 -9.49 -20.70
CA PHE A 416 -1.20 -10.32 -19.79
C PHE A 416 0.15 -10.73 -20.40
N ARG A 417 1.19 -10.70 -19.56
CA ARG A 417 2.60 -10.89 -19.96
C ARG A 417 3.20 -9.77 -20.79
N GLY A 418 2.50 -8.66 -20.95
CA GLY A 418 3.09 -7.43 -21.45
C GLY A 418 4.06 -6.82 -20.43
N TYR A 419 4.84 -5.84 -20.88
CA TYR A 419 5.76 -5.10 -20.05
C TYR A 419 5.63 -3.62 -20.39
N ALA A 420 5.07 -2.84 -19.48
CA ALA A 420 4.72 -1.45 -19.73
C ALA A 420 5.72 -0.49 -19.09
N GLU A 421 6.03 0.59 -19.80
CA GLU A 421 6.59 1.80 -19.21
C GLU A 421 5.43 2.73 -18.88
N ILE A 422 5.31 3.12 -17.60
CA ILE A 422 4.36 4.14 -17.17
C ILE A 422 5.15 5.34 -16.65
N VAL A 423 4.87 6.51 -17.19
CA VAL A 423 5.47 7.78 -16.76
C VAL A 423 4.38 8.60 -16.07
N PHE A 424 4.51 8.81 -14.78
CA PHE A 424 3.67 9.72 -14.02
C PHE A 424 4.28 11.12 -14.11
N GLU A 425 3.54 12.06 -14.67
CA GLU A 425 3.93 13.46 -14.85
C GLU A 425 3.11 14.36 -13.93
N ASN A 426 3.78 15.17 -13.14
CA ASN A 426 3.15 16.09 -12.21
C ASN A 426 3.45 17.55 -12.59
N PRO A 427 2.54 18.23 -13.30
CA PRO A 427 2.69 19.65 -13.64
C PRO A 427 2.27 20.59 -12.50
N GLU A 428 1.76 20.08 -11.39
CA GLU A 428 1.28 20.86 -10.25
C GLU A 428 2.39 21.17 -9.25
N ASP A 429 2.12 22.08 -8.31
CA ASP A 429 3.04 22.49 -7.24
C ASP A 429 2.92 21.61 -5.98
N THR A 430 2.08 20.59 -6.00
CA THR A 430 1.86 19.64 -4.91
C THR A 430 2.46 18.29 -5.24
N ILE A 431 3.02 17.61 -4.24
CA ILE A 431 3.55 16.26 -4.42
C ILE A 431 2.42 15.26 -4.69
N GLN A 432 2.67 14.30 -5.56
CA GLN A 432 1.77 13.19 -5.86
C GLN A 432 2.34 11.88 -5.32
N SER A 433 1.45 10.92 -5.05
CA SER A 433 1.82 9.53 -4.73
C SER A 433 0.87 8.61 -5.49
N TRP A 434 1.42 7.69 -6.29
CA TRP A 434 0.66 6.80 -7.15
C TRP A 434 0.84 5.35 -6.74
N HIS A 435 -0.27 4.64 -6.68
CA HIS A 435 -0.31 3.21 -6.35
C HIS A 435 -0.94 2.40 -7.48
N ILE A 436 -0.42 1.20 -7.72
CA ILE A 436 -0.99 0.23 -8.65
C ILE A 436 -1.31 -1.05 -7.87
N ASP A 437 -2.59 -1.35 -7.70
CA ASP A 437 -3.00 -2.61 -7.07
C ASP A 437 -2.54 -3.82 -7.88
N GLY A 438 -2.29 -4.91 -7.21
CA GLY A 438 -1.93 -6.18 -7.82
C GLY A 438 -0.53 -6.27 -8.43
N HIS A 439 0.21 -5.18 -8.53
CA HIS A 439 1.49 -5.14 -9.22
C HIS A 439 2.59 -4.44 -8.42
N ASN A 440 3.79 -5.01 -8.49
CA ASN A 440 5.01 -4.28 -8.15
C ASN A 440 5.67 -3.81 -9.45
N PHE A 441 6.25 -2.64 -9.41
CA PHE A 441 6.94 -2.03 -10.55
C PHE A 441 8.34 -1.57 -10.16
N TYR A 442 9.21 -1.42 -11.15
CA TYR A 442 10.58 -0.91 -10.99
C TYR A 442 10.61 0.60 -11.22
N VAL A 443 11.07 1.37 -10.24
CA VAL A 443 11.18 2.83 -10.35
C VAL A 443 12.45 3.17 -11.13
N VAL A 444 12.37 3.16 -12.45
CA VAL A 444 13.56 3.26 -13.34
C VAL A 444 14.12 4.66 -13.42
N GLY A 445 13.29 5.70 -13.22
CA GLY A 445 13.76 7.08 -13.31
C GLY A 445 12.81 8.05 -12.61
N MET A 446 13.36 9.16 -12.15
CA MET A 446 12.62 10.32 -11.65
C MET A 446 13.50 11.55 -11.75
N ASP A 447 12.93 12.69 -12.12
CA ASP A 447 13.65 13.95 -12.24
C ASP A 447 12.69 15.14 -12.27
N GLY A 448 13.22 16.35 -12.08
CA GLY A 448 12.51 17.61 -12.30
C GLY A 448 12.19 17.87 -13.77
N GLY A 449 11.26 18.79 -14.02
CA GLY A 449 10.86 19.20 -15.36
C GLY A 449 9.94 18.23 -16.07
N GLN A 450 9.96 18.24 -17.40
CA GLN A 450 9.10 17.42 -18.25
C GLN A 450 9.84 16.17 -18.74
N TRP A 451 9.14 15.05 -18.74
CA TRP A 451 9.67 13.81 -19.33
C TRP A 451 9.68 13.90 -20.85
N SER A 452 10.72 13.35 -21.44
CA SER A 452 10.83 13.11 -22.89
C SER A 452 11.50 11.75 -23.13
N THR A 453 11.48 11.27 -24.37
CA THR A 453 12.13 10.00 -24.72
C THR A 453 13.64 9.99 -24.43
N SER A 454 14.30 11.17 -24.45
CA SER A 454 15.70 11.31 -24.05
C SER A 454 15.93 11.10 -22.55
N SER A 455 14.92 11.28 -21.72
CA SER A 455 15.01 11.04 -20.27
C SER A 455 15.35 9.57 -19.93
N ARG A 456 15.08 8.64 -20.85
CA ARG A 456 15.44 7.23 -20.69
C ARG A 456 16.94 6.97 -20.58
N SER A 457 17.78 7.88 -21.08
CA SER A 457 19.24 7.77 -20.94
C SER A 457 19.71 7.81 -19.47
N ASN A 458 18.89 8.37 -18.57
CA ASN A 458 19.17 8.49 -17.15
C ASN A 458 18.49 7.40 -16.30
N TYR A 459 17.83 6.41 -16.92
CA TYR A 459 17.16 5.34 -16.19
C TYR A 459 18.16 4.40 -15.52
N ASN A 460 17.85 4.04 -14.27
CA ASN A 460 18.53 2.93 -13.61
C ASN A 460 17.89 1.60 -14.06
N LEU A 461 18.55 0.91 -14.98
CA LEU A 461 18.08 -0.36 -15.54
C LEU A 461 18.76 -1.59 -14.90
N ARG A 462 19.42 -1.42 -13.75
CA ARG A 462 20.20 -2.49 -13.11
C ARG A 462 19.67 -2.90 -11.74
N ASP A 463 19.60 -1.98 -10.81
CA ASP A 463 19.39 -2.26 -9.38
C ASP A 463 18.40 -1.31 -8.71
N THR A 464 17.49 -0.75 -9.49
CA THR A 464 16.47 0.14 -8.93
C THR A 464 15.53 -0.61 -7.98
N ILE A 465 14.95 0.14 -7.06
CA ILE A 465 13.97 -0.43 -6.13
C ILE A 465 12.69 -0.85 -6.87
N SER A 466 12.12 -1.98 -6.45
CA SER A 466 10.78 -2.38 -6.85
C SER A 466 9.80 -2.09 -5.72
N ARG A 467 8.63 -1.52 -6.05
CA ARG A 467 7.61 -1.15 -5.10
C ARG A 467 6.23 -1.05 -5.74
N CYS A 468 5.19 -0.86 -4.93
CA CYS A 468 3.80 -0.71 -5.41
C CYS A 468 3.29 0.74 -5.37
N THR A 469 4.03 1.65 -4.72
CA THR A 469 3.66 3.06 -4.57
C THR A 469 4.86 3.96 -4.87
N VAL A 470 4.69 4.95 -5.74
CA VAL A 470 5.75 5.88 -6.15
C VAL A 470 5.31 7.32 -5.99
N GLN A 471 6.20 8.16 -5.48
CA GLN A 471 6.02 9.62 -5.42
C GLN A 471 6.39 10.29 -6.75
N VAL A 472 5.75 11.43 -7.01
CA VAL A 472 6.09 12.35 -8.08
C VAL A 472 6.15 13.76 -7.51
N TYR A 473 7.35 14.34 -7.46
CA TYR A 473 7.56 15.65 -6.85
C TYR A 473 6.85 16.77 -7.64
N PRO A 474 6.67 17.97 -7.06
CA PRO A 474 6.18 19.13 -7.80
C PRO A 474 7.00 19.39 -9.06
N LYS A 475 6.30 19.69 -10.19
CA LYS A 475 6.95 20.00 -11.49
C LYS A 475 7.97 18.95 -11.93
N SER A 476 7.65 17.68 -11.75
CA SER A 476 8.54 16.56 -12.01
C SER A 476 7.83 15.37 -12.66
N TRP A 477 8.59 14.31 -12.90
CA TRP A 477 8.09 13.03 -13.38
C TRP A 477 8.74 11.86 -12.66
N SER A 478 8.04 10.72 -12.64
CA SER A 478 8.57 9.43 -12.20
C SER A 478 8.18 8.36 -13.21
N ALA A 479 9.17 7.60 -13.69
CA ALA A 479 8.97 6.53 -14.64
C ALA A 479 9.12 5.17 -13.98
N VAL A 480 8.20 4.26 -14.28
CA VAL A 480 8.20 2.90 -13.74
C VAL A 480 8.06 1.88 -14.86
N TYR A 481 8.72 0.73 -14.69
CA TYR A 481 8.52 -0.45 -15.53
C TYR A 481 7.64 -1.44 -14.80
N VAL A 482 6.53 -1.80 -15.42
CA VAL A 482 5.48 -2.64 -14.82
C VAL A 482 5.36 -3.96 -15.56
N PRO A 483 5.73 -5.10 -14.95
CA PRO A 483 5.39 -6.41 -15.49
C PRO A 483 3.89 -6.65 -15.33
N LEU A 484 3.18 -6.87 -16.45
CA LEU A 484 1.74 -7.15 -16.48
C LEU A 484 1.49 -8.64 -16.28
N ASP A 485 1.91 -9.16 -15.14
CA ASP A 485 1.98 -10.58 -14.83
C ASP A 485 0.87 -11.09 -13.90
N ASN A 486 -0.14 -10.25 -13.65
CA ASN A 486 -1.24 -10.54 -12.75
C ASN A 486 -2.58 -10.18 -13.41
N VAL A 487 -3.27 -11.19 -13.94
CA VAL A 487 -4.58 -11.01 -14.58
C VAL A 487 -5.61 -10.50 -13.57
N GLY A 488 -6.43 -9.55 -13.98
CA GLY A 488 -7.47 -8.99 -13.13
C GLY A 488 -7.91 -7.59 -13.53
N MET A 489 -8.71 -7.00 -12.65
CA MET A 489 -9.15 -5.61 -12.69
C MET A 489 -8.50 -4.90 -11.51
N TRP A 490 -7.57 -3.98 -11.75
CA TRP A 490 -6.71 -3.39 -10.74
C TRP A 490 -6.89 -1.89 -10.65
N ASN A 491 -7.02 -1.35 -9.44
CA ASN A 491 -7.11 0.10 -9.26
C ASN A 491 -5.73 0.75 -9.40
N VAL A 492 -5.64 1.79 -10.20
CA VAL A 492 -4.49 2.71 -10.26
C VAL A 492 -4.96 4.04 -9.71
N ARG A 493 -4.37 4.47 -8.62
CA ARG A 493 -4.90 5.61 -7.86
C ARG A 493 -3.85 6.53 -7.28
N SER A 494 -4.25 7.76 -7.03
CA SER A 494 -3.56 8.61 -6.09
C SER A 494 -3.71 8.06 -4.67
N GLU A 495 -2.63 8.01 -3.91
CA GLU A 495 -2.69 7.72 -2.46
C GLU A 495 -3.07 8.97 -1.65
N ASN A 496 -3.08 10.16 -2.24
CA ASN A 496 -3.81 11.28 -1.66
C ASN A 496 -5.31 10.98 -1.78
N TRP A 497 -5.93 10.68 -0.65
CA TRP A 497 -7.28 10.11 -0.62
C TRP A 497 -8.37 11.12 -1.02
N VAL A 498 -8.12 12.42 -0.85
CA VAL A 498 -8.97 13.49 -1.39
C VAL A 498 -8.96 13.45 -2.92
N ARG A 499 -7.76 13.35 -3.52
CA ARG A 499 -7.62 13.28 -4.97
C ARG A 499 -8.20 11.99 -5.54
N GLN A 500 -7.97 10.87 -4.87
CA GLN A 500 -8.56 9.59 -5.24
C GLN A 500 -10.09 9.66 -5.23
N TYR A 501 -10.68 10.17 -4.14
CA TYR A 501 -12.12 10.29 -3.98
C TYR A 501 -12.75 11.21 -5.06
N LEU A 502 -12.07 12.32 -5.39
CA LEU A 502 -12.52 13.27 -6.40
C LEU A 502 -12.10 12.90 -7.84
N GLY A 503 -11.58 11.68 -8.07
CA GLY A 503 -11.46 11.07 -9.40
C GLY A 503 -10.05 10.90 -9.97
N GLN A 504 -8.98 11.14 -9.20
CA GLN A 504 -7.61 10.86 -9.66
C GLN A 504 -7.29 9.36 -9.52
N GLN A 505 -7.99 8.57 -10.28
CA GLN A 505 -7.85 7.13 -10.37
C GLN A 505 -8.42 6.59 -11.68
N PHE A 506 -8.08 5.36 -12.01
CA PHE A 506 -8.69 4.59 -13.08
C PHE A 506 -8.48 3.09 -12.79
N TYR A 507 -8.99 2.22 -13.66
CA TYR A 507 -8.75 0.78 -13.52
C TYR A 507 -7.91 0.24 -14.69
N LEU A 508 -6.97 -0.63 -14.35
CA LEU A 508 -6.13 -1.36 -15.27
C LEU A 508 -6.70 -2.78 -15.41
N ARG A 509 -7.20 -3.12 -16.59
CA ARG A 509 -7.64 -4.46 -16.91
C ARG A 509 -6.52 -5.23 -17.56
N VAL A 510 -5.89 -6.14 -16.81
CA VAL A 510 -4.90 -7.08 -17.34
C VAL A 510 -5.63 -8.33 -17.84
N TYR A 511 -5.61 -8.56 -19.14
CA TYR A 511 -6.43 -9.58 -19.80
C TYR A 511 -5.59 -10.73 -20.35
N SER A 512 -6.03 -11.96 -20.08
CA SER A 512 -5.57 -13.17 -20.74
C SER A 512 -6.72 -13.77 -21.57
N PRO A 513 -6.52 -14.13 -22.84
CA PRO A 513 -7.52 -14.83 -23.63
C PRO A 513 -7.71 -16.29 -23.18
N ALA A 514 -6.79 -16.82 -22.36
CA ALA A 514 -6.88 -18.18 -21.85
C ALA A 514 -7.91 -18.24 -20.71
N ASN A 515 -8.92 -19.08 -20.85
CA ASN A 515 -9.82 -19.42 -19.75
C ASN A 515 -9.15 -20.49 -18.87
N SER A 516 -8.21 -20.06 -18.02
CA SER A 516 -7.35 -20.94 -17.24
C SER A 516 -7.16 -20.44 -15.81
N TRP A 517 -7.34 -21.31 -14.84
CA TRP A 517 -7.07 -21.06 -13.43
C TRP A 517 -5.57 -20.79 -13.16
N ARG A 518 -4.71 -21.04 -14.13
CA ARG A 518 -3.29 -20.65 -14.04
C ARG A 518 -3.10 -19.15 -14.19
N ASP A 519 -3.99 -18.48 -14.93
CA ASP A 519 -3.92 -17.06 -15.19
C ASP A 519 -4.78 -16.27 -14.20
N GLU A 520 -6.02 -16.72 -13.94
CA GLU A 520 -6.95 -16.05 -13.02
C GLU A 520 -7.88 -17.07 -12.34
N TYR A 521 -8.17 -16.85 -11.05
CA TYR A 521 -9.17 -17.66 -10.34
C TYR A 521 -10.59 -17.32 -10.82
N PRO A 522 -11.50 -18.32 -10.84
CA PRO A 522 -12.91 -18.08 -11.13
C PRO A 522 -13.54 -17.19 -10.04
N ILE A 523 -14.74 -16.69 -10.34
CA ILE A 523 -15.51 -15.95 -9.36
C ILE A 523 -15.69 -16.78 -8.08
N PRO A 524 -15.43 -16.22 -6.87
CA PRO A 524 -15.65 -16.95 -5.62
C PRO A 524 -17.13 -17.28 -5.41
N THR A 525 -17.40 -18.46 -4.84
CA THR A 525 -18.78 -18.90 -4.57
C THR A 525 -19.51 -18.00 -3.57
N ASN A 526 -18.78 -17.29 -2.72
CA ASN A 526 -19.29 -16.31 -1.77
C ASN A 526 -19.27 -14.87 -2.29
N ALA A 527 -18.95 -14.64 -3.57
CA ALA A 527 -18.94 -13.29 -4.14
C ALA A 527 -20.31 -12.61 -3.95
N LEU A 528 -20.28 -11.39 -3.42
CA LEU A 528 -21.47 -10.57 -3.36
C LEU A 528 -21.78 -10.03 -4.77
N LEU A 529 -23.06 -10.02 -5.12
CA LEU A 529 -23.55 -9.49 -6.40
C LEU A 529 -24.39 -8.25 -6.13
N CYS A 530 -24.07 -7.15 -6.81
CA CYS A 530 -24.75 -5.87 -6.68
C CYS A 530 -24.87 -5.17 -8.04
N GLY A 531 -25.59 -4.05 -8.09
CA GLY A 531 -25.83 -3.33 -9.33
C GLY A 531 -26.49 -4.22 -10.37
N ARG A 532 -26.04 -4.14 -11.60
CA ARG A 532 -26.56 -4.94 -12.72
C ARG A 532 -26.13 -6.41 -12.68
N ALA A 533 -25.23 -6.80 -11.77
CA ALA A 533 -24.83 -8.19 -11.57
C ALA A 533 -25.85 -8.99 -10.73
N ILE A 534 -26.84 -8.34 -10.11
CA ILE A 534 -27.91 -9.01 -9.36
C ILE A 534 -28.68 -9.96 -10.29
N GLY A 535 -28.86 -11.20 -9.83
CA GLY A 535 -29.56 -12.24 -10.60
C GLY A 535 -28.66 -13.18 -11.42
N HIS A 536 -27.37 -12.82 -11.58
CA HIS A 536 -26.39 -13.76 -12.12
C HIS A 536 -25.99 -14.84 -11.10
N SER A 537 -25.38 -15.92 -11.56
CA SER A 537 -24.95 -17.03 -10.70
C SER A 537 -23.44 -16.94 -10.42
N ASN A 538 -23.03 -17.05 -9.13
CA ASN A 538 -21.61 -17.16 -8.73
C ASN A 538 -21.04 -18.56 -9.04
N ARG A 539 -21.82 -19.49 -9.57
CA ARG A 539 -21.28 -20.80 -9.97
C ARG A 539 -20.45 -20.61 -11.23
N SER A 540 -19.18 -21.00 -11.19
CA SER A 540 -18.34 -21.06 -12.39
C SER A 540 -19.03 -21.94 -13.44
N LEU A 541 -19.17 -21.42 -14.63
CA LEU A 541 -19.63 -22.16 -15.79
C LEU A 541 -18.67 -23.30 -16.14
#